data_dff48a3f119ad131c95b636416a00fbf
#
_entry.id   dff48a3f119ad131c95b636416a00fbf
#
_cell.length_a   1.000
_cell.length_b   1.000
_cell.length_c   1.000
_cell.angle_alpha   90.00
_cell.angle_beta   90.00
_cell.angle_gamma   90.00
#
_symmetry.space_group_name_H-M   'P 1'
#
loop_
_entity.id
_entity.type
_entity.pdbx_description
1 polymer ?
#
loop_
_entity_poly.entity_id
_entity_poly.type
_entity_poly.pdbx_seq_one_letter_code
_entity_poly.pdbx_strand_id
1 'polypeptide(L)'
;MKYTFAIFFLCLLFSCSSQVEKNNTFNGRALPENTCYVLNGGTERPFTGEYWNHKEEGEYICVACDSPLFSSKHKYQSGSGWPSYYDVLNGGRVKKLKDLSLGMERIEIRCNNCDAHLGHLFNDGPQPTGLRYCVNSASLKFISEKK
;
A
#
# COMPACT_ATOMS: atom_id res chain seq x y z
N MET A 1 2.79 31.13 71.37
CA MET A 1 2.62 31.35 69.93
C MET A 1 3.48 30.33 69.18
N LYS A 2 2.89 29.33 68.58
CA LYS A 2 3.58 28.31 67.79
C LYS A 2 3.02 28.35 66.36
N TYR A 3 3.81 28.86 65.41
CA TYR A 3 3.44 28.89 63.99
C TYR A 3 3.91 27.58 63.34
N THR A 4 2.98 26.71 62.98
CA THR A 4 3.24 25.54 62.16
C THR A 4 3.17 25.92 60.69
N PHE A 5 4.34 25.92 60.03
CA PHE A 5 4.46 26.07 58.59
C PHE A 5 4.04 24.77 57.89
N ALA A 6 2.90 24.78 57.23
CA ALA A 6 2.48 23.68 56.34
C ALA A 6 3.15 23.89 54.97
N ILE A 7 4.12 23.03 54.65
CA ILE A 7 4.75 22.98 53.33
C ILE A 7 3.82 22.21 52.42
N PHE A 8 3.16 22.93 51.52
CA PHE A 8 2.38 22.32 50.44
C PHE A 8 3.34 21.83 49.37
N PHE A 9 3.56 20.48 49.32
CA PHE A 9 4.33 19.82 48.27
C PHE A 9 3.43 19.67 47.06
N LEU A 10 3.55 20.62 46.09
CA LEU A 10 2.86 20.56 44.81
C LEU A 10 3.55 19.53 43.92
N CYS A 11 3.09 18.28 43.94
CA CYS A 11 3.50 17.26 42.98
C CYS A 11 3.00 17.63 41.57
N LEU A 12 3.85 18.28 40.81
CA LEU A 12 3.68 18.40 39.36
C LEU A 12 3.87 17.01 38.72
N LEU A 13 2.73 16.32 38.49
CA LEU A 13 2.69 15.14 37.65
C LEU A 13 2.95 15.58 36.21
N PHE A 14 4.21 15.59 35.81
CA PHE A 14 4.59 15.60 34.41
C PHE A 14 4.14 14.25 33.82
N SER A 15 2.93 14.20 33.29
CA SER A 15 2.48 13.13 32.41
C SER A 15 3.30 13.22 31.13
N CYS A 16 4.42 12.51 31.10
CA CYS A 16 5.19 12.32 29.88
C CYS A 16 4.38 11.40 28.97
N SER A 17 3.46 11.99 28.23
CA SER A 17 2.79 11.38 27.09
C SER A 17 3.83 11.22 26.00
N SER A 18 4.61 10.14 26.03
CA SER A 18 5.46 9.73 24.91
C SER A 18 4.53 9.37 23.76
N GLN A 19 4.19 10.35 22.94
CA GLN A 19 3.64 10.10 21.62
C GLN A 19 4.74 9.35 20.85
N VAL A 20 4.55 8.05 20.72
CA VAL A 20 5.29 7.26 19.74
C VAL A 20 4.89 7.84 18.38
N GLU A 21 5.71 8.73 17.83
CA GLU A 21 5.61 9.10 16.42
C GLU A 21 5.81 7.81 15.63
N LYS A 22 4.69 7.22 15.19
CA LYS A 22 4.73 6.18 14.19
C LYS A 22 5.35 6.81 12.94
N ASN A 23 6.58 6.45 12.66
CA ASN A 23 7.28 6.89 11.45
C ASN A 23 6.54 6.33 10.23
N ASN A 24 5.51 7.06 9.75
CA ASN A 24 4.77 6.75 8.54
C ASN A 24 5.64 7.05 7.32
N THR A 25 6.76 6.30 7.20
CA THR A 25 7.68 6.45 6.08
C THR A 25 7.94 5.10 5.42
N PHE A 26 8.11 5.12 4.11
CA PHE A 26 8.61 3.99 3.33
C PHE A 26 9.78 4.47 2.49
N ASN A 27 10.96 3.84 2.69
CA ASN A 27 12.23 4.24 2.05
C ASN A 27 12.52 5.75 2.18
N GLY A 28 12.22 6.34 3.35
CA GLY A 28 12.43 7.78 3.64
C GLY A 28 11.36 8.71 3.09
N ARG A 29 10.38 8.24 2.35
CA ARG A 29 9.23 9.01 1.87
C ARG A 29 8.10 8.96 2.91
N ALA A 30 7.64 10.12 3.37
CA ALA A 30 6.46 10.21 4.24
C ALA A 30 5.20 9.87 3.44
N LEU A 31 4.41 8.91 3.93
CA LEU A 31 3.20 8.40 3.29
C LEU A 31 2.12 8.16 4.36
N PRO A 32 0.83 8.10 3.99
CA PRO A 32 -0.24 7.74 4.93
C PRO A 32 0.03 6.41 5.64
N GLU A 33 -0.40 6.28 6.90
CA GLU A 33 -0.16 5.07 7.72
C GLU A 33 -0.64 3.79 7.01
N ASN A 34 -1.86 3.82 6.46
CA ASN A 34 -2.40 2.70 5.69
C ASN A 34 -1.53 2.33 4.48
N THR A 35 -1.01 3.33 3.78
CA THR A 35 -0.09 3.12 2.65
C THR A 35 1.19 2.45 3.13
N CYS A 36 1.83 2.96 4.19
CA CYS A 36 3.02 2.34 4.75
C CYS A 36 2.77 0.90 5.20
N TYR A 37 1.62 0.61 5.84
CA TYR A 37 1.22 -0.74 6.22
C TYR A 37 1.18 -1.66 4.99
N VAL A 38 0.51 -1.23 3.91
CA VAL A 38 0.36 -2.03 2.69
C VAL A 38 1.73 -2.25 2.01
N LEU A 39 2.54 -1.22 1.84
CA LEU A 39 3.85 -1.32 1.19
C LEU A 39 4.83 -2.25 1.91
N ASN A 40 4.62 -2.50 3.20
CA ASN A 40 5.37 -3.45 4.02
C ASN A 40 4.75 -4.86 4.08
N GLY A 41 3.84 -5.20 3.17
CA GLY A 41 3.25 -6.54 3.04
C GLY A 41 1.82 -6.66 3.56
N GLY A 42 1.21 -5.56 3.97
CA GLY A 42 -0.20 -5.54 4.36
C GLY A 42 -1.16 -5.66 3.18
N THR A 43 -2.43 -5.89 3.47
CA THR A 43 -3.50 -5.97 2.46
C THR A 43 -4.67 -5.10 2.87
N GLU A 44 -5.18 -4.28 1.95
CA GLU A 44 -6.42 -3.52 2.13
C GLU A 44 -7.63 -4.45 2.26
N ARG A 45 -8.72 -3.95 2.84
CA ARG A 45 -10.00 -4.64 2.77
C ARG A 45 -10.53 -4.62 1.33
N PRO A 46 -11.20 -5.69 0.86
CA PRO A 46 -11.80 -5.71 -0.47
C PRO A 46 -12.87 -4.62 -0.59
N PHE A 47 -13.01 -4.04 -1.79
CA PHE A 47 -14.00 -3.01 -2.16
C PHE A 47 -13.84 -1.65 -1.44
N THR A 48 -12.72 -1.40 -0.75
CA THR A 48 -12.49 -0.14 -0.03
C THR A 48 -11.42 0.76 -0.64
N GLY A 49 -10.54 0.21 -1.48
CA GLY A 49 -9.45 0.97 -2.10
C GLY A 49 -9.96 1.90 -3.19
N GLU A 50 -9.24 2.97 -3.46
CA GLU A 50 -9.63 4.01 -4.42
C GLU A 50 -9.80 3.48 -5.86
N TYR A 51 -8.96 2.53 -6.27
CA TYR A 51 -8.86 2.12 -7.69
C TYR A 51 -9.53 0.78 -8.02
N TRP A 52 -10.20 0.10 -7.07
CA TRP A 52 -10.83 -1.18 -7.37
C TRP A 52 -11.88 -1.06 -8.50
N ASN A 53 -12.67 0.01 -8.53
CA ASN A 53 -13.69 0.29 -9.55
C ASN A 53 -13.36 1.50 -10.43
N HIS A 54 -12.11 1.97 -10.44
CA HIS A 54 -11.67 3.11 -11.22
C HIS A 54 -11.60 2.77 -12.71
N LYS A 55 -12.10 3.65 -13.59
CA LYS A 55 -12.30 3.40 -15.03
C LYS A 55 -11.66 4.47 -15.93
N GLU A 56 -11.00 5.47 -15.37
CA GLU A 56 -10.35 6.51 -16.17
C GLU A 56 -9.15 5.95 -16.94
N GLU A 57 -8.89 6.52 -18.13
CA GLU A 57 -7.74 6.16 -18.96
C GLU A 57 -6.45 6.80 -18.43
N GLY A 58 -5.42 5.99 -18.28
CA GLY A 58 -4.15 6.43 -17.76
C GLY A 58 -3.26 5.29 -17.26
N GLU A 59 -2.25 5.66 -16.50
CA GLU A 59 -1.27 4.75 -15.94
C GLU A 59 -1.36 4.71 -14.42
N TYR A 60 -1.07 3.55 -13.86
CA TYR A 60 -0.91 3.34 -12.43
C TYR A 60 0.57 3.17 -12.12
N ILE A 61 1.10 4.07 -11.32
CA ILE A 61 2.50 4.11 -10.91
C ILE A 61 2.64 3.72 -9.45
N CYS A 62 3.83 3.35 -9.03
CA CYS A 62 4.14 3.06 -7.63
C CYS A 62 4.01 4.33 -6.79
N VAL A 63 3.22 4.31 -5.72
CA VAL A 63 3.03 5.46 -4.81
C VAL A 63 4.33 5.87 -4.10
N ALA A 64 5.25 4.92 -3.90
CA ALA A 64 6.50 5.15 -3.17
C ALA A 64 7.64 5.73 -4.02
N CYS A 65 7.71 5.39 -5.32
CA CYS A 65 8.88 5.76 -6.14
C CYS A 65 8.52 6.22 -7.56
N ASP A 66 7.24 6.41 -7.84
CA ASP A 66 6.68 6.88 -9.12
C ASP A 66 7.06 6.00 -10.34
N SER A 67 7.54 4.77 -10.13
CA SER A 67 7.83 3.82 -11.23
C SER A 67 6.54 3.38 -11.92
N PRO A 68 6.51 3.32 -13.27
CA PRO A 68 5.36 2.82 -14.02
C PRO A 68 5.12 1.32 -13.74
N LEU A 69 3.88 0.92 -13.51
CA LEU A 69 3.52 -0.45 -13.16
C LEU A 69 2.46 -1.04 -14.09
N PHE A 70 1.30 -0.38 -14.22
CA PHE A 70 0.16 -0.90 -14.96
C PHE A 70 -0.52 0.18 -15.81
N SER A 71 -1.22 -0.25 -16.86
CA SER A 71 -2.07 0.60 -17.69
C SER A 71 -3.54 0.33 -17.43
N SER A 72 -4.38 1.36 -17.53
CA SER A 72 -5.84 1.21 -17.53
C SER A 72 -6.33 0.26 -18.64
N LYS A 73 -5.59 0.16 -19.75
CA LYS A 73 -5.91 -0.75 -20.88
C LYS A 73 -5.84 -2.23 -20.50
N HIS A 74 -5.05 -2.57 -19.47
CA HIS A 74 -4.93 -3.93 -18.95
C HIS A 74 -5.81 -4.19 -17.72
N LYS A 75 -6.49 -3.14 -17.22
CA LYS A 75 -7.35 -3.23 -16.04
C LYS A 75 -8.70 -3.86 -16.40
N TYR A 76 -9.21 -4.73 -15.53
CA TYR A 76 -10.52 -5.35 -15.70
C TYR A 76 -11.22 -5.58 -14.37
N GLN A 77 -12.52 -5.85 -14.39
CA GLN A 77 -13.33 -6.14 -13.22
C GLN A 77 -13.27 -7.64 -12.91
N SER A 78 -12.45 -8.02 -11.93
CA SER A 78 -12.29 -9.42 -11.50
C SER A 78 -13.34 -9.86 -10.48
N GLY A 79 -14.07 -8.92 -9.86
CA GLY A 79 -14.97 -9.20 -8.74
C GLY A 79 -14.26 -9.44 -7.40
N SER A 80 -12.93 -9.40 -7.35
CA SER A 80 -12.15 -9.67 -6.14
C SER A 80 -12.23 -8.56 -5.09
N GLY A 81 -12.57 -7.34 -5.50
CA GLY A 81 -12.60 -6.15 -4.64
C GLY A 81 -11.29 -5.35 -4.61
N TRP A 82 -10.30 -5.74 -5.39
CA TRP A 82 -9.06 -5.03 -5.61
C TRP A 82 -8.84 -4.69 -7.08
N PRO A 83 -8.05 -3.65 -7.41
CA PRO A 83 -7.59 -3.39 -8.76
C PRO A 83 -6.95 -4.63 -9.37
N SER A 84 -7.42 -5.04 -10.55
CA SER A 84 -6.95 -6.25 -11.22
C SER A 84 -6.52 -5.94 -12.65
N TYR A 85 -5.35 -6.44 -13.02
CA TYR A 85 -4.75 -6.24 -14.33
C TYR A 85 -4.35 -7.61 -14.90
N TYR A 86 -4.55 -7.80 -16.22
CA TYR A 86 -4.13 -9.05 -16.87
C TYR A 86 -2.67 -9.00 -17.35
N ASP A 87 -2.07 -7.80 -17.42
CA ASP A 87 -0.67 -7.62 -17.79
C ASP A 87 -0.07 -6.39 -17.11
N VAL A 88 1.26 -6.32 -17.06
CA VAL A 88 2.02 -5.14 -16.64
C VAL A 88 2.13 -4.15 -17.80
N LEU A 89 2.43 -2.89 -17.49
CA LEU A 89 2.80 -1.91 -18.51
C LEU A 89 4.09 -2.38 -19.22
N ASN A 90 4.19 -2.17 -20.53
CA ASN A 90 5.41 -2.51 -21.28
C ASN A 90 6.60 -1.75 -20.69
N GLY A 91 7.62 -2.48 -20.23
CA GLY A 91 8.71 -1.93 -19.43
C GLY A 91 8.35 -1.66 -17.96
N GLY A 92 7.16 -2.07 -17.51
CA GLY A 92 6.70 -1.91 -16.12
C GLY A 92 7.61 -2.59 -15.10
N ARG A 93 7.73 -1.94 -13.95
CA ARG A 93 8.70 -2.31 -12.91
C ARG A 93 8.08 -3.23 -11.85
N VAL A 94 7.61 -4.42 -12.27
CA VAL A 94 7.02 -5.42 -11.37
C VAL A 94 7.89 -6.66 -11.32
N LYS A 95 8.30 -7.08 -10.11
CA LYS A 95 8.99 -8.34 -9.87
C LYS A 95 8.07 -9.32 -9.15
N LYS A 96 8.36 -10.62 -9.31
CA LYS A 96 7.60 -11.73 -8.74
C LYS A 96 8.46 -12.47 -7.74
N LEU A 97 7.92 -12.74 -6.55
CA LEU A 97 8.61 -13.44 -5.47
C LEU A 97 7.71 -14.57 -4.96
N LYS A 98 8.31 -15.68 -4.54
CA LYS A 98 7.57 -16.76 -3.89
C LYS A 98 7.17 -16.31 -2.48
N ASP A 99 5.89 -16.41 -2.15
CA ASP A 99 5.33 -16.13 -0.83
C ASP A 99 4.79 -17.44 -0.22
N LEU A 100 5.40 -17.85 0.89
CA LEU A 100 5.03 -19.06 1.65
C LEU A 100 4.32 -18.71 2.96
N SER A 101 3.93 -17.47 3.14
CA SER A 101 3.21 -17.03 4.34
C SER A 101 1.81 -17.65 4.41
N LEU A 102 1.21 -17.62 5.61
CA LEU A 102 -0.15 -18.12 5.88
C LEU A 102 -0.40 -19.59 5.48
N GLY A 103 0.65 -20.41 5.37
CA GLY A 103 0.53 -21.81 4.99
C GLY A 103 0.09 -22.07 3.53
N MET A 104 0.19 -21.07 2.67
CA MET A 104 -0.14 -21.14 1.26
C MET A 104 1.08 -20.83 0.40
N GLU A 105 1.15 -21.40 -0.79
CA GLU A 105 2.14 -21.01 -1.80
C GLU A 105 1.47 -20.01 -2.76
N ARG A 106 1.96 -18.78 -2.78
CA ARG A 106 1.50 -17.71 -3.66
C ARG A 106 2.68 -17.04 -4.35
N ILE A 107 2.38 -16.22 -5.34
CA ILE A 107 3.38 -15.33 -5.95
C ILE A 107 3.06 -13.90 -5.51
N GLU A 108 3.91 -13.35 -4.67
CA GLU A 108 3.88 -11.93 -4.33
C GLU A 108 4.41 -11.10 -5.50
N ILE A 109 3.78 -9.95 -5.73
CA ILE A 109 4.28 -8.95 -6.67
C ILE A 109 4.74 -7.71 -5.92
N ARG A 110 5.94 -7.22 -6.29
CA ARG A 110 6.56 -6.03 -5.71
C ARG A 110 7.05 -5.07 -6.79
N CYS A 111 7.17 -3.81 -6.43
CA CYS A 111 7.86 -2.84 -7.28
C CYS A 111 9.34 -3.22 -7.41
N ASN A 112 9.82 -3.40 -8.64
CA ASN A 112 11.22 -3.78 -8.89
C ASN A 112 12.21 -2.67 -8.59
N ASN A 113 11.75 -1.42 -8.44
CA ASN A 113 12.62 -0.27 -8.17
C ASN A 113 12.82 -0.01 -6.66
N CYS A 114 11.74 -0.07 -5.86
CA CYS A 114 11.79 0.31 -4.44
C CYS A 114 11.39 -0.82 -3.47
N ASP A 115 11.09 -2.01 -3.98
CA ASP A 115 10.68 -3.19 -3.21
C ASP A 115 9.33 -3.07 -2.48
N ALA A 116 8.53 -2.05 -2.78
CA ALA A 116 7.20 -1.90 -2.22
C ALA A 116 6.32 -3.10 -2.56
N HIS A 117 5.63 -3.66 -1.56
CA HIS A 117 4.61 -4.68 -1.78
C HIS A 117 3.45 -4.10 -2.60
N LEU A 118 3.04 -4.79 -3.66
CA LEU A 118 1.93 -4.39 -4.51
C LEU A 118 0.69 -5.26 -4.29
N GLY A 119 0.88 -6.56 -4.12
CA GLY A 119 -0.17 -7.55 -4.01
C GLY A 119 0.31 -8.94 -4.43
N HIS A 120 -0.55 -9.70 -5.12
CA HIS A 120 -0.25 -11.08 -5.53
C HIS A 120 -0.68 -11.35 -6.98
N LEU A 121 -0.04 -12.33 -7.59
CA LEU A 121 -0.32 -12.84 -8.93
C LEU A 121 -1.08 -14.16 -8.84
N PHE A 122 -2.13 -14.29 -9.67
CA PHE A 122 -2.96 -15.48 -9.80
C PHE A 122 -3.05 -15.91 -11.27
N ASN A 123 -3.40 -17.20 -11.52
CA ASN A 123 -3.54 -17.79 -12.84
C ASN A 123 -5.00 -17.91 -13.26
N ASP A 124 -5.86 -17.03 -12.80
CA ASP A 124 -7.30 -17.00 -13.04
C ASP A 124 -7.75 -15.73 -13.77
N GLY A 125 -6.83 -15.09 -14.48
CA GLY A 125 -7.09 -13.89 -15.29
C GLY A 125 -7.64 -14.19 -16.67
N PRO A 126 -8.06 -13.14 -17.42
CA PRO A 126 -8.55 -13.26 -18.78
C PRO A 126 -7.42 -13.45 -19.81
N GLN A 127 -7.79 -13.81 -21.02
CA GLN A 127 -6.88 -13.74 -22.16
C GLN A 127 -6.44 -12.27 -22.40
N PRO A 128 -5.24 -12.04 -22.95
CA PRO A 128 -4.34 -13.01 -23.59
C PRO A 128 -3.38 -13.73 -22.62
N THR A 129 -3.21 -13.28 -21.39
CA THR A 129 -2.17 -13.81 -20.50
C THR A 129 -2.65 -14.94 -19.58
N GLY A 130 -3.94 -14.98 -19.26
CA GLY A 130 -4.48 -15.87 -18.24
C GLY A 130 -4.08 -15.46 -16.81
N LEU A 131 -3.39 -14.31 -16.65
CA LEU A 131 -2.87 -13.82 -15.37
C LEU A 131 -3.78 -12.77 -14.76
N ARG A 132 -3.83 -12.74 -13.43
CA ARG A 132 -4.45 -11.67 -12.65
C ARG A 132 -3.44 -11.10 -11.65
N TYR A 133 -2.97 -9.91 -11.93
CA TYR A 133 -2.24 -9.08 -10.97
C TYR A 133 -3.27 -8.40 -10.07
N CYS A 134 -3.44 -8.91 -8.84
CA CYS A 134 -4.34 -8.39 -7.84
C CYS A 134 -3.56 -7.42 -6.95
N VAL A 135 -3.86 -6.12 -7.04
CA VAL A 135 -3.01 -5.06 -6.51
C VAL A 135 -3.76 -4.24 -5.46
N ASN A 136 -3.09 -3.85 -4.38
CA ASN A 136 -3.64 -2.91 -3.41
C ASN A 136 -3.71 -1.50 -4.01
N SER A 137 -4.83 -0.81 -3.88
CA SER A 137 -4.98 0.59 -4.31
C SER A 137 -3.99 1.51 -3.61
N ALA A 138 -3.74 1.30 -2.30
CA ALA A 138 -2.80 2.10 -1.52
C ALA A 138 -1.34 1.99 -1.99
N SER A 139 -1.00 0.96 -2.81
CA SER A 139 0.33 0.84 -3.43
C SER A 139 0.46 1.63 -4.72
N LEU A 140 -0.64 2.20 -5.22
CA LEU A 140 -0.74 2.84 -6.52
C LEU A 140 -1.00 4.34 -6.41
N LYS A 141 -0.60 5.05 -7.45
CA LYS A 141 -1.01 6.41 -7.76
C LYS A 141 -1.41 6.45 -9.23
N PHE A 142 -2.55 7.06 -9.53
CA PHE A 142 -3.05 7.18 -10.89
C PHE A 142 -2.56 8.45 -11.57
N ILE A 143 -2.16 8.33 -12.83
CA ILE A 143 -1.79 9.43 -13.71
C ILE A 143 -2.71 9.37 -14.94
N SER A 144 -3.56 10.37 -15.08
CA SER A 144 -4.49 10.47 -16.21
C SER A 144 -3.78 10.76 -17.53
N GLU A 145 -4.18 10.08 -18.61
CA GLU A 145 -3.80 10.43 -19.99
C GLU A 145 -4.62 11.63 -20.50
N LYS A 146 -4.88 12.65 -19.72
CA LYS A 146 -5.61 13.84 -20.25
C LYS A 146 -4.81 14.45 -21.38
N LYS A 147 -5.47 14.48 -22.56
CA LYS A 147 -5.08 15.32 -23.69
C LYS A 147 -5.35 16.78 -23.39
#